data_acffebac103ff795ff13c9e6d570522e
#
_entry.id   acffebac103ff795ff13c9e6d570522e
#
_cell.length_a   1.000
_cell.length_b   1.000
_cell.length_c   1.000
_cell.angle_alpha   90.00
_cell.angle_beta   90.00
_cell.angle_gamma   90.00
#
_symmetry.space_group_name_H-M   'P 1'
#
loop_
_entity.id
_entity.type
_entity.pdbx_description
1 polymer ?
#
loop_
_entity_poly.entity_id
_entity_poly.type
_entity_poly.pdbx_seq_one_letter_code
_entity_poly.pdbx_strand_id
1 'polypeptide(L)'
;LTLDEVFRAVEENSSVAGGNFLEHASEQYIIRGIGLVHTIRDIENIVVRNDGGTPVYIGNVATVQPGAEVRQGAVVMQGRGEVAAAIVMMLKGEXXXXVIERIKTKVDEINTTLPNHVKIHPYYDQTELIDKTITTVRTNLVEGGLLVVAVLLAFLGDLRGGLIVALSIPLSMLFAFIGMEWLGLSANLMSLGAIDFGMIVDGSVVMVENFERKLLHHGPDKSRIQLIGEAAREVRRPILFGVLIIIAVYLPILTLEGTEGKMFKPMALTVGMALLGSLILTLTFIPVISSLLLREKKSHSEPRLIHFLRKLYTPLLERAMKHRTITLSVALAVLVSSLALIPFLGTEFIPELDEGSILVQPIRMPSISLTESIEMEKKVQQILMQFPEVEFVVGRLGRPDIATDPMGVNLSDIYVTLKPKDQWRTSDTKEGLVEKMVEELKHVPGVNYNITQPIAMRV
;
A
#
# COMPACT_ATOMS: atom_id res chain seq x y z
N LEU A 1 44.66 37.02 16.75
CA LEU A 1 43.32 36.44 16.83
C LEU A 1 43.16 35.27 15.85
N THR A 2 42.53 34.19 16.30
CA THR A 2 42.18 33.03 15.48
C THR A 2 40.68 32.98 15.27
N LEU A 3 40.24 32.25 14.25
CA LEU A 3 38.81 32.04 14.02
C LEU A 3 38.15 31.34 15.20
N ASP A 4 38.87 30.39 15.83
CA ASP A 4 38.41 29.66 17.00
C ASP A 4 38.13 30.60 18.20
N GLU A 5 38.98 31.59 18.42
CA GLU A 5 38.76 32.60 19.48
C GLU A 5 37.47 33.40 19.22
N VAL A 6 37.23 33.79 17.97
CA VAL A 6 36.01 34.52 17.59
C VAL A 6 34.77 33.62 17.79
N PHE A 7 34.87 32.35 17.35
CA PHE A 7 33.76 31.37 17.47
C PHE A 7 33.38 31.18 18.92
N ARG A 8 34.36 30.93 19.79
CA ARG A 8 34.11 30.74 21.23
C ARG A 8 33.51 31.99 21.88
N ALA A 9 34.02 33.19 21.50
CA ALA A 9 33.51 34.44 22.05
C ALA A 9 32.00 34.58 21.75
N VAL A 10 31.56 34.22 20.53
CA VAL A 10 30.15 34.27 20.16
C VAL A 10 29.33 33.23 20.96
N GLU A 11 29.84 32.00 21.03
CA GLU A 11 29.17 30.90 21.73
C GLU A 11 28.99 31.18 23.23
N GLU A 12 30.04 31.69 23.89
CA GLU A 12 30.03 31.97 25.33
C GLU A 12 29.14 33.17 25.69
N ASN A 13 28.97 34.11 24.75
CA ASN A 13 28.21 35.34 24.98
C ASN A 13 26.77 35.30 24.47
N SER A 14 26.24 34.10 24.17
CA SER A 14 24.84 33.91 23.77
C SER A 14 24.21 32.80 24.59
N SER A 15 23.87 33.09 25.84
CA SER A 15 23.33 32.11 26.75
C SER A 15 22.28 32.68 27.71
N VAL A 16 21.44 31.84 28.25
CA VAL A 16 20.49 32.20 29.30
C VAL A 16 20.94 31.53 30.60
N ALA A 17 21.09 32.34 31.66
CA ALA A 17 21.40 31.82 32.98
C ALA A 17 20.19 31.93 33.89
N GLY A 18 19.79 30.83 34.47
CA GLY A 18 18.76 30.83 35.52
C GLY A 18 19.38 31.41 36.82
N GLY A 19 18.70 32.38 37.37
CA GLY A 19 19.08 32.95 38.68
C GLY A 19 18.27 32.32 39.81
N ASN A 20 18.47 32.86 40.99
CA ASN A 20 17.76 32.45 42.18
C ASN A 20 16.48 33.32 42.36
N PHE A 21 15.84 33.22 43.50
CA PHE A 21 14.72 34.03 43.86
C PHE A 21 15.14 35.16 44.84
N LEU A 22 14.49 36.30 44.76
CA LEU A 22 14.55 37.33 45.75
C LEU A 22 13.18 37.37 46.43
N GLU A 23 13.18 37.19 47.74
CA GLU A 23 11.96 37.32 48.54
C GLU A 23 11.93 38.74 49.14
N HIS A 24 10.81 39.43 48.93
CA HIS A 24 10.58 40.76 49.47
C HIS A 24 9.14 40.85 49.92
N ALA A 25 8.96 41.08 51.23
CA ALA A 25 7.66 41.05 51.89
C ALA A 25 6.97 39.70 51.68
N SER A 26 5.81 39.64 51.06
CA SER A 26 5.09 38.40 50.79
C SER A 26 5.19 37.94 49.32
N GLU A 27 6.12 38.52 48.57
CA GLU A 27 6.30 38.25 47.15
C GLU A 27 7.63 37.61 46.83
N GLN A 28 7.66 36.74 45.82
CA GLN A 28 8.86 36.09 45.29
C GLN A 28 9.14 36.62 43.89
N TYR A 29 10.34 37.19 43.71
CA TYR A 29 10.79 37.70 42.42
C TYR A 29 11.82 36.73 41.81
N ILE A 30 11.58 36.28 40.57
CA ILE A 30 12.49 35.40 39.84
C ILE A 30 13.59 36.27 39.20
N ILE A 31 14.82 35.99 39.54
CA ILE A 31 15.97 36.61 38.89
C ILE A 31 16.31 35.81 37.66
N ARG A 32 16.40 36.48 36.52
CA ARG A 32 16.69 35.82 35.22
C ARG A 32 17.82 36.62 34.53
N GLY A 33 18.92 35.94 34.28
CA GLY A 33 20.01 36.51 33.46
C GLY A 33 19.65 36.40 31.97
N ILE A 34 19.51 37.55 31.32
CA ILE A 34 19.22 37.64 29.89
C ILE A 34 20.54 37.94 29.16
N GLY A 35 21.13 36.88 28.60
CA GLY A 35 22.41 36.99 27.88
C GLY A 35 22.31 36.54 26.43
N LEU A 36 21.10 36.36 25.87
CA LEU A 36 20.94 36.02 24.45
C LEU A 36 21.19 37.28 23.60
N VAL A 37 21.89 37.09 22.50
CA VAL A 37 22.05 38.14 21.48
C VAL A 37 20.74 38.30 20.71
N HIS A 38 20.29 39.52 20.51
CA HIS A 38 19.04 39.84 19.80
C HIS A 38 19.29 40.73 18.58
N THR A 39 20.36 41.46 18.54
CA THR A 39 20.65 42.41 17.46
C THR A 39 22.07 42.20 16.91
N ILE A 40 22.32 42.71 15.71
CA ILE A 40 23.65 42.75 15.09
C ILE A 40 24.62 43.45 16.03
N ARG A 41 24.22 44.57 16.65
CA ARG A 41 25.06 45.33 17.58
C ARG A 41 25.46 44.52 18.80
N ASP A 42 24.60 43.64 19.31
CA ASP A 42 24.95 42.78 20.44
C ASP A 42 26.13 41.89 20.07
N ILE A 43 26.11 41.34 18.85
CA ILE A 43 27.19 40.49 18.34
C ILE A 43 28.48 41.33 18.09
N GLU A 44 28.32 42.50 17.46
CA GLU A 44 29.47 43.41 17.21
C GLU A 44 30.18 43.80 18.49
N ASN A 45 29.45 43.93 19.60
CA ASN A 45 29.98 44.38 20.91
C ASN A 45 30.48 43.22 21.79
N ILE A 46 30.48 41.98 21.31
CA ILE A 46 31.12 40.87 22.03
C ILE A 46 32.63 41.08 22.06
N VAL A 47 33.21 40.97 23.26
CA VAL A 47 34.66 41.07 23.43
C VAL A 47 35.29 39.71 23.10
N VAL A 48 36.14 39.68 22.06
CA VAL A 48 36.86 38.46 21.66
C VAL A 48 38.10 38.28 22.55
N ARG A 49 38.79 39.39 22.88
CA ARG A 49 40.06 39.37 23.61
C ARG A 49 40.29 40.72 24.30
N ASN A 50 40.96 40.70 25.43
CA ASN A 50 41.42 41.90 26.11
C ASN A 50 42.95 41.95 25.97
N ASP A 51 43.47 42.94 25.26
CA ASP A 51 44.87 43.06 24.99
C ASP A 51 45.43 44.27 25.76
N GLY A 52 46.08 44.00 26.87
CA GLY A 52 46.68 45.03 27.73
C GLY A 52 45.70 46.05 28.29
N GLY A 53 44.46 45.61 28.58
CA GLY A 53 43.39 46.44 29.11
C GLY A 53 42.50 47.07 28.06
N THR A 54 42.80 46.87 26.77
CA THR A 54 41.96 47.34 25.65
C THR A 54 41.15 46.21 25.10
N PRO A 55 39.80 46.24 25.17
CA PRO A 55 38.95 45.17 24.61
C PRO A 55 38.95 45.24 23.08
N VAL A 56 39.09 44.08 22.46
CA VAL A 56 38.94 43.89 21.01
C VAL A 56 37.56 43.27 20.79
N TYR A 57 36.68 43.98 20.13
CA TYR A 57 35.32 43.60 19.84
C TYR A 57 35.24 42.85 18.50
N ILE A 58 34.19 42.03 18.30
CA ILE A 58 33.95 41.39 17.01
C ILE A 58 33.86 42.45 15.89
N GLY A 59 33.13 43.54 16.11
CA GLY A 59 33.02 44.65 15.15
C GLY A 59 34.33 45.30 14.73
N ASN A 60 35.45 45.10 15.50
CA ASN A 60 36.78 45.60 15.11
C ASN A 60 37.48 44.66 14.11
N VAL A 61 37.11 43.39 14.05
CA VAL A 61 37.83 42.35 13.29
C VAL A 61 36.96 41.65 12.23
N ALA A 62 35.63 41.85 12.28
CA ALA A 62 34.68 41.21 11.38
C ALA A 62 33.50 42.12 11.08
N THR A 63 32.88 41.94 9.93
CA THR A 63 31.61 42.58 9.57
C THR A 63 30.46 41.62 9.92
N VAL A 64 29.53 42.04 10.76
CA VAL A 64 28.38 41.27 11.16
C VAL A 64 27.18 41.65 10.27
N GLN A 65 26.62 40.67 9.59
CA GLN A 65 25.51 40.91 8.69
C GLN A 65 24.53 39.71 8.72
N PRO A 66 23.24 39.93 8.47
CA PRO A 66 22.32 38.82 8.29
C PRO A 66 22.74 37.96 7.10
N GLY A 67 22.70 36.65 7.29
CA GLY A 67 23.05 35.72 6.23
C GLY A 67 21.99 34.61 6.12
N ALA A 68 21.96 33.98 4.96
CA ALA A 68 21.16 32.78 4.78
C ALA A 68 21.98 31.55 5.21
N GLU A 69 21.31 30.57 5.75
CA GLU A 69 21.91 29.26 6.04
C GLU A 69 22.44 28.64 4.74
N VAL A 70 23.53 27.89 4.82
CA VAL A 70 24.12 27.22 3.66
C VAL A 70 23.13 26.19 3.10
N ARG A 71 22.66 26.45 1.91
CA ARG A 71 21.66 25.60 1.25
C ARG A 71 22.30 24.30 0.81
N GLN A 72 21.64 23.19 1.13
CA GLN A 72 22.07 21.84 0.77
C GLN A 72 21.07 21.15 -0.17
N GLY A 73 19.99 21.83 -0.52
CA GLY A 73 18.99 21.31 -1.43
C GLY A 73 18.10 22.39 -2.02
N ALA A 74 17.27 21.97 -2.96
CA ALA A 74 16.30 22.84 -3.62
C ALA A 74 15.14 21.99 -4.16
N VAL A 75 14.01 22.64 -4.45
CA VAL A 75 12.89 22.00 -5.17
C VAL A 75 12.64 22.85 -6.42
N VAL A 76 12.56 22.18 -7.57
CA VAL A 76 12.27 22.79 -8.87
C VAL A 76 10.93 22.26 -9.37
N MET A 77 10.10 23.14 -9.92
CA MET A 77 8.74 22.78 -10.36
C MET A 77 8.54 23.14 -11.84
N GLN A 78 8.10 22.17 -12.62
CA GLN A 78 7.73 22.31 -14.04
C GLN A 78 8.83 22.95 -14.92
N GLY A 79 10.09 22.79 -14.54
CA GLY A 79 11.21 23.39 -15.28
C GLY A 79 11.24 24.90 -15.28
N ARG A 80 10.38 25.57 -14.48
CA ARG A 80 10.26 27.02 -14.43
C ARG A 80 11.21 27.67 -13.43
N GLY A 81 11.41 27.02 -12.29
CA GLY A 81 12.28 27.55 -11.27
C GLY A 81 12.07 26.93 -9.90
N GLU A 82 12.76 27.49 -8.93
CA GLU A 82 12.71 27.01 -7.56
C GLU A 82 11.41 27.39 -6.87
N VAL A 83 10.94 26.46 -6.02
CA VAL A 83 9.76 26.66 -5.17
C VAL A 83 10.06 26.18 -3.75
N ALA A 84 9.30 26.69 -2.79
CA ALA A 84 9.29 26.14 -1.44
C ALA A 84 8.40 24.90 -1.41
N ALA A 85 8.89 23.82 -0.82
CA ALA A 85 8.12 22.58 -0.68
C ALA A 85 8.15 22.08 0.75
N ALA A 86 7.10 21.37 1.15
CA ALA A 86 7.00 20.74 2.47
C ALA A 86 6.59 19.28 2.32
N ILE A 87 7.14 18.43 3.17
CA ILE A 87 6.76 17.02 3.25
C ILE A 87 6.03 16.81 4.58
N VAL A 88 4.79 16.36 4.50
CA VAL A 88 4.01 16.03 5.70
C VAL A 88 4.20 14.55 5.98
N MET A 89 4.71 14.24 7.16
CA MET A 89 4.96 12.85 7.57
C MET A 89 3.94 12.41 8.61
N MET A 90 3.38 11.24 8.41
CA MET A 90 2.42 10.63 9.31
C MET A 90 3.15 9.89 10.45
N LEU A 91 2.60 9.97 11.64
CA LEU A 91 3.10 9.17 12.77
C LEU A 91 2.74 7.69 12.58
N LYS A 92 3.62 6.83 13.00
CA LYS A 92 3.40 5.38 12.92
C LYS A 92 2.17 4.98 13.74
N GLY A 93 1.28 4.24 13.13
CA GLY A 93 0.06 3.74 13.77
C GLY A 93 -1.19 4.56 13.47
N GLU A 94 -1.03 5.70 12.75
CA GLU A 94 -2.18 6.50 12.33
C GLU A 94 -2.83 5.92 11.06
N UNK A 95 -4.00 6.31 10.74
CA UNK A 95 -4.72 5.81 9.61
C UNK A 95 -4.48 6.73 8.48
N UNK A 96 -3.95 6.33 7.50
CA UNK A 96 -3.55 7.10 6.36
C UNK A 96 -4.69 7.89 5.72
N UNK A 97 -5.72 7.46 5.47
CA UNK A 97 -6.84 8.08 4.90
C UNK A 97 -7.40 9.19 5.72
N UNK A 98 -7.37 9.05 6.88
CA UNK A 98 -7.82 10.05 7.80
C UNK A 98 -6.88 11.23 7.92
N VAL A 99 -5.65 10.89 7.87
CA VAL A 99 -4.64 11.97 7.97
C VAL A 99 -4.63 12.81 6.70
N ILE A 100 -4.61 12.17 5.56
CA ILE A 100 -4.58 12.88 4.26
C ILE A 100 -5.82 13.77 4.08
N GLU A 101 -6.99 13.31 4.45
CA GLU A 101 -8.22 14.10 4.39
C GLU A 101 -8.12 15.37 5.26
N ARG A 102 -7.58 15.23 6.46
CA ARG A 102 -7.36 16.39 7.36
C ARG A 102 -6.34 17.36 6.74
N ILE A 103 -5.29 16.83 6.10
CA ILE A 103 -4.28 17.66 5.44
C ILE A 103 -4.91 18.41 4.27
N LYS A 104 -5.68 17.74 3.42
CA LYS A 104 -6.37 18.37 2.27
C LYS A 104 -7.30 19.49 2.74
N THR A 105 -8.12 19.20 3.73
CA THR A 105 -9.00 20.21 4.32
C THR A 105 -8.19 21.42 4.84
N LYS A 106 -7.08 21.14 5.51
CA LYS A 106 -6.24 22.23 6.08
C LYS A 106 -5.54 23.03 4.98
N VAL A 107 -5.07 22.37 3.91
CA VAL A 107 -4.47 23.04 2.75
C VAL A 107 -5.51 23.94 2.07
N ASP A 108 -6.75 23.47 1.92
CA ASP A 108 -7.83 24.27 1.34
C ASP A 108 -8.12 25.51 2.20
N GLU A 109 -8.22 25.35 3.53
CA GLU A 109 -8.37 26.48 4.45
C GLU A 109 -7.23 27.49 4.29
N ILE A 110 -5.98 27.03 4.29
CA ILE A 110 -4.80 27.89 4.15
C ILE A 110 -4.85 28.62 2.82
N ASN A 111 -5.17 27.93 1.74
CA ASN A 111 -5.25 28.51 0.39
C ASN A 111 -6.28 29.66 0.32
N THR A 112 -7.31 29.67 1.17
CA THR A 112 -8.27 30.80 1.24
C THR A 112 -7.68 32.05 1.91
N THR A 113 -6.62 31.89 2.71
CA THR A 113 -6.00 32.99 3.46
C THR A 113 -4.73 33.52 2.82
N LEU A 114 -4.16 32.77 1.87
CA LEU A 114 -2.93 33.16 1.17
C LEU A 114 -3.19 34.34 0.19
N PRO A 115 -2.18 35.16 -0.08
CA PRO A 115 -2.29 36.18 -1.15
C PRO A 115 -2.62 35.55 -2.50
N ASN A 116 -3.33 36.27 -3.36
CA ASN A 116 -3.88 35.78 -4.62
C ASN A 116 -2.85 35.12 -5.57
N HIS A 117 -1.60 35.39 -5.41
CA HIS A 117 -0.53 34.85 -6.27
C HIS A 117 0.24 33.69 -5.63
N VAL A 118 -0.14 33.27 -4.41
CA VAL A 118 0.50 32.17 -3.68
C VAL A 118 -0.53 31.05 -3.47
N LYS A 119 -0.17 29.83 -3.81
CA LYS A 119 -1.06 28.68 -3.65
C LYS A 119 -0.24 27.45 -3.32
N ILE A 120 -0.76 26.63 -2.39
CA ILE A 120 -0.20 25.32 -2.06
C ILE A 120 -0.81 24.30 -3.03
N HIS A 121 0.05 23.60 -3.76
CA HIS A 121 -0.32 22.50 -4.63
C HIS A 121 0.27 21.19 -4.12
N PRO A 122 -0.55 20.16 -3.86
CA PRO A 122 0.00 18.82 -3.61
C PRO A 122 0.64 18.30 -4.91
N TYR A 123 1.83 17.74 -4.79
CA TYR A 123 2.55 17.18 -5.95
C TYR A 123 2.69 15.66 -5.88
N TYR A 124 2.55 15.08 -4.69
CA TYR A 124 2.54 13.64 -4.50
C TYR A 124 1.52 13.30 -3.41
N ASP A 125 0.53 12.54 -3.76
CA ASP A 125 -0.60 12.19 -2.89
C ASP A 125 -0.89 10.70 -3.02
N GLN A 126 -0.71 9.97 -1.94
CA GLN A 126 -0.95 8.53 -1.91
C GLN A 126 -2.45 8.16 -1.90
N THR A 127 -3.36 9.13 -1.71
CA THR A 127 -4.81 8.88 -1.70
C THR A 127 -5.26 8.20 -2.99
N GLU A 128 -4.76 8.65 -4.14
CA GLU A 128 -5.15 8.08 -5.43
C GLU A 128 -4.85 6.57 -5.51
N LEU A 129 -3.66 6.17 -5.05
CA LEU A 129 -3.28 4.76 -5.01
C LEU A 129 -4.14 3.98 -4.00
N ILE A 130 -4.38 4.57 -2.83
CA ILE A 130 -5.23 3.97 -1.78
C ILE A 130 -6.66 3.79 -2.32
N ASP A 131 -7.23 4.81 -2.94
CA ASP A 131 -8.59 4.77 -3.49
C ASP A 131 -8.71 3.77 -4.64
N LYS A 132 -7.72 3.71 -5.53
CA LYS A 132 -7.65 2.68 -6.59
C LYS A 132 -7.63 1.28 -5.97
N THR A 133 -6.80 1.09 -4.94
CA THR A 133 -6.69 -0.18 -4.21
C THR A 133 -8.02 -0.59 -3.58
N ILE A 134 -8.64 0.33 -2.83
CA ILE A 134 -9.93 0.08 -2.16
C ILE A 134 -11.02 -0.22 -3.21
N THR A 135 -11.05 0.55 -4.29
CA THR A 135 -12.03 0.36 -5.37
C THR A 135 -11.83 -1.01 -6.04
N THR A 136 -10.59 -1.38 -6.35
CA THR A 136 -10.26 -2.68 -6.94
C THR A 136 -10.72 -3.82 -6.02
N VAL A 137 -10.38 -3.75 -4.73
CA VAL A 137 -10.78 -4.76 -3.74
C VAL A 137 -12.31 -4.83 -3.67
N ARG A 138 -12.99 -3.69 -3.53
CA ARG A 138 -14.45 -3.63 -3.47
C ARG A 138 -15.11 -4.23 -4.72
N THR A 139 -14.60 -3.87 -5.90
CA THR A 139 -15.13 -4.37 -7.18
C THR A 139 -14.93 -5.89 -7.26
N ASN A 140 -13.72 -6.38 -6.97
CA ASN A 140 -13.42 -7.82 -7.00
C ASN A 140 -14.26 -8.60 -5.99
N LEU A 141 -14.46 -8.06 -4.79
CA LEU A 141 -15.30 -8.69 -3.76
C LEU A 141 -16.76 -8.77 -4.22
N VAL A 142 -17.30 -7.68 -4.78
CA VAL A 142 -18.69 -7.64 -5.23
C VAL A 142 -18.89 -8.51 -6.48
N GLU A 143 -18.06 -8.34 -7.50
CA GLU A 143 -18.16 -9.09 -8.76
C GLU A 143 -17.90 -10.60 -8.54
N GLY A 144 -16.82 -10.91 -7.79
CA GLY A 144 -16.50 -12.29 -7.43
C GLY A 144 -17.60 -12.94 -6.61
N GLY A 145 -18.11 -12.24 -5.61
CA GLY A 145 -19.23 -12.70 -4.79
C GLY A 145 -20.50 -12.95 -5.61
N LEU A 146 -20.85 -12.00 -6.48
CA LEU A 146 -22.01 -12.13 -7.37
C LEU A 146 -21.84 -13.31 -8.35
N LEU A 147 -20.64 -13.47 -8.90
CA LEU A 147 -20.33 -14.58 -9.80
C LEU A 147 -20.52 -15.93 -9.08
N VAL A 148 -19.96 -16.05 -7.87
CA VAL A 148 -20.10 -17.26 -7.06
C VAL A 148 -21.59 -17.55 -6.76
N VAL A 149 -22.34 -16.52 -6.36
CA VAL A 149 -23.80 -16.68 -6.11
C VAL A 149 -24.52 -17.13 -7.40
N ALA A 150 -24.21 -16.56 -8.55
CA ALA A 150 -24.81 -16.93 -9.84
C ALA A 150 -24.49 -18.40 -10.18
N VAL A 151 -23.24 -18.81 -10.00
CA VAL A 151 -22.81 -20.20 -10.23
C VAL A 151 -23.53 -21.15 -9.27
N LEU A 152 -23.59 -20.79 -7.98
CA LEU A 152 -24.30 -21.60 -6.97
C LEU A 152 -25.76 -21.78 -7.34
N LEU A 153 -26.47 -20.74 -7.76
CA LEU A 153 -27.84 -20.80 -8.18
C LEU A 153 -28.02 -21.69 -9.42
N ALA A 154 -27.08 -21.61 -10.37
CA ALA A 154 -27.10 -22.43 -11.58
C ALA A 154 -26.89 -23.92 -11.28
N PHE A 155 -26.01 -24.23 -10.32
CA PHE A 155 -25.69 -25.63 -9.98
C PHE A 155 -26.69 -26.27 -8.99
N LEU A 156 -27.03 -25.53 -7.90
CA LEU A 156 -27.99 -26.07 -6.92
C LEU A 156 -29.44 -26.15 -7.48
N GLY A 157 -29.77 -25.24 -8.40
CA GLY A 157 -31.11 -25.19 -8.97
C GLY A 157 -32.22 -24.83 -7.96
N ASP A 158 -31.80 -24.37 -6.76
CA ASP A 158 -32.72 -23.94 -5.70
C ASP A 158 -32.24 -22.57 -5.15
N LEU A 159 -33.09 -21.58 -5.27
CA LEU A 159 -32.82 -20.25 -4.80
C LEU A 159 -32.53 -20.21 -3.28
N ARG A 160 -33.24 -21.04 -2.51
CA ARG A 160 -33.07 -21.10 -1.05
C ARG A 160 -31.72 -21.69 -0.66
N GLY A 161 -31.36 -22.82 -1.25
CA GLY A 161 -30.07 -23.46 -1.05
C GLY A 161 -28.94 -22.52 -1.44
N GLY A 162 -29.02 -21.89 -2.63
CA GLY A 162 -28.04 -20.93 -3.11
C GLY A 162 -27.90 -19.74 -2.19
N LEU A 163 -28.99 -19.14 -1.69
CA LEU A 163 -28.96 -18.02 -0.77
C LEU A 163 -28.38 -18.38 0.60
N ILE A 164 -28.67 -19.60 1.11
CA ILE A 164 -28.09 -20.08 2.37
C ILE A 164 -26.55 -20.13 2.25
N VAL A 165 -26.08 -20.72 1.16
CA VAL A 165 -24.62 -20.81 0.90
C VAL A 165 -24.03 -19.41 0.70
N ALA A 166 -24.68 -18.57 -0.11
CA ALA A 166 -24.21 -17.20 -0.38
C ALA A 166 -24.06 -16.38 0.90
N LEU A 167 -24.93 -16.60 1.89
CA LEU A 167 -24.86 -15.89 3.19
C LEU A 167 -23.61 -16.26 3.99
N SER A 168 -23.01 -17.44 3.73
CA SER A 168 -21.77 -17.81 4.41
C SER A 168 -20.58 -16.92 4.00
N ILE A 169 -20.60 -16.31 2.80
CA ILE A 169 -19.53 -15.45 2.29
C ILE A 169 -19.35 -14.22 3.21
N PRO A 170 -20.36 -13.32 3.32
CA PRO A 170 -20.17 -12.13 4.16
C PRO A 170 -19.96 -12.47 5.63
N LEU A 171 -20.56 -13.52 6.14
CA LEU A 171 -20.37 -13.92 7.54
C LEU A 171 -18.95 -14.42 7.81
N SER A 172 -18.36 -15.19 6.90
CA SER A 172 -16.97 -15.64 7.01
C SER A 172 -15.99 -14.47 6.87
N MET A 173 -16.30 -13.51 6.01
CA MET A 173 -15.49 -12.28 5.86
C MET A 173 -15.54 -11.43 7.14
N LEU A 174 -16.73 -11.28 7.73
CA LEU A 174 -16.86 -10.56 9.00
C LEU A 174 -16.04 -11.24 10.12
N PHE A 175 -16.03 -12.57 10.14
CA PHE A 175 -15.20 -13.33 11.08
C PHE A 175 -13.72 -13.04 10.84
N ALA A 176 -13.29 -13.00 9.57
CA ALA A 176 -11.90 -12.64 9.23
C ALA A 176 -11.55 -11.20 9.65
N PHE A 177 -12.45 -10.24 9.42
CA PHE A 177 -12.22 -8.83 9.79
C PHE A 177 -12.13 -8.67 11.32
N ILE A 178 -12.97 -9.38 12.08
CA ILE A 178 -12.88 -9.40 13.56
C ILE A 178 -11.52 -9.97 13.97
N GLY A 179 -11.08 -11.06 13.33
CA GLY A 179 -9.77 -11.65 13.59
C GLY A 179 -8.61 -10.72 13.26
N MET A 180 -8.71 -10.00 12.14
CA MET A 180 -7.70 -9.00 11.75
C MET A 180 -7.59 -7.89 12.78
N GLU A 181 -8.72 -7.35 13.24
CA GLU A 181 -8.76 -6.31 14.28
C GLU A 181 -8.13 -6.82 15.59
N TRP A 182 -8.50 -8.03 16.00
CA TRP A 182 -7.98 -8.65 17.22
C TRP A 182 -6.47 -8.90 17.17
N LEU A 183 -5.95 -9.24 15.99
CA LEU A 183 -4.53 -9.49 15.76
C LEU A 183 -3.73 -8.24 15.41
N GLY A 184 -4.38 -7.07 15.29
CA GLY A 184 -3.75 -5.81 14.92
C GLY A 184 -3.24 -5.79 13.48
N LEU A 185 -3.90 -6.52 12.57
CA LEU A 185 -3.51 -6.62 11.16
C LEU A 185 -4.19 -5.53 10.33
N SER A 186 -3.40 -4.81 9.54
CA SER A 186 -3.95 -3.83 8.61
C SER A 186 -4.57 -4.51 7.39
N ALA A 187 -5.71 -3.97 6.94
CA ALA A 187 -6.34 -4.40 5.70
C ALA A 187 -5.57 -3.80 4.53
N ASN A 188 -4.81 -4.62 3.82
CA ASN A 188 -4.05 -4.21 2.65
C ASN A 188 -4.50 -5.00 1.41
N LEU A 189 -4.05 -4.57 0.23
CA LEU A 189 -4.42 -5.18 -1.05
C LEU A 189 -4.15 -6.69 -1.08
N MET A 190 -3.00 -7.11 -0.53
CA MET A 190 -2.59 -8.51 -0.54
C MET A 190 -3.46 -9.36 0.40
N SER A 191 -3.74 -8.86 1.61
CA SER A 191 -4.55 -9.63 2.58
C SER A 191 -6.01 -9.77 2.14
N LEU A 192 -6.59 -8.71 1.56
CA LEU A 192 -7.97 -8.74 1.08
C LEU A 192 -8.09 -9.39 -0.31
N GLY A 193 -7.11 -9.13 -1.19
CA GLY A 193 -7.10 -9.68 -2.55
C GLY A 193 -6.90 -11.19 -2.61
N ALA A 194 -6.30 -11.79 -1.59
CA ALA A 194 -6.06 -13.22 -1.51
C ALA A 194 -7.28 -14.03 -1.04
N ILE A 195 -8.36 -13.35 -0.63
CA ILE A 195 -9.59 -14.04 -0.17
C ILE A 195 -10.27 -14.67 -1.38
N ASP A 196 -10.32 -16.00 -1.39
CA ASP A 196 -10.99 -16.78 -2.42
C ASP A 196 -12.36 -17.23 -1.91
N PHE A 197 -13.40 -16.69 -2.53
CA PHE A 197 -14.79 -17.03 -2.19
C PHE A 197 -15.13 -18.51 -2.47
N GLY A 198 -14.50 -19.10 -3.48
CA GLY A 198 -14.68 -20.52 -3.80
C GLY A 198 -14.34 -21.39 -2.60
N MET A 199 -13.13 -21.24 -2.07
CA MET A 199 -12.67 -22.02 -0.92
C MET A 199 -13.53 -21.79 0.34
N ILE A 200 -14.03 -20.57 0.51
CA ILE A 200 -14.90 -20.23 1.65
C ILE A 200 -16.25 -20.96 1.58
N VAL A 201 -16.84 -21.06 0.39
CA VAL A 201 -18.19 -21.64 0.27
C VAL A 201 -18.21 -23.16 0.08
N ASP A 202 -17.08 -23.79 -0.27
CA ASP A 202 -17.00 -25.22 -0.62
C ASP A 202 -17.69 -26.12 0.43
N GLY A 203 -17.33 -25.94 1.70
CA GLY A 203 -17.92 -26.70 2.79
C GLY A 203 -19.43 -26.52 2.88
N SER A 204 -19.90 -25.29 2.71
CA SER A 204 -21.33 -24.94 2.78
C SER A 204 -22.10 -25.50 1.58
N VAL A 205 -21.49 -25.50 0.38
CA VAL A 205 -22.06 -26.09 -0.84
C VAL A 205 -22.31 -27.60 -0.64
N VAL A 206 -21.24 -28.31 -0.23
CA VAL A 206 -21.32 -29.78 0.01
C VAL A 206 -22.36 -30.09 1.07
N MET A 207 -22.43 -29.28 2.13
CA MET A 207 -23.39 -29.46 3.23
C MET A 207 -24.83 -29.28 2.73
N VAL A 208 -25.13 -28.18 2.03
CA VAL A 208 -26.47 -27.86 1.53
C VAL A 208 -26.93 -28.88 0.44
N GLU A 209 -26.03 -29.25 -0.48
CA GLU A 209 -26.29 -30.26 -1.49
C GLU A 209 -26.71 -31.60 -0.83
N ASN A 210 -25.96 -32.01 0.21
CA ASN A 210 -26.30 -33.25 0.93
C ASN A 210 -27.65 -33.14 1.65
N PHE A 211 -28.01 -31.97 2.18
CA PHE A 211 -29.32 -31.71 2.77
C PHE A 211 -30.43 -31.87 1.72
N GLU A 212 -30.29 -31.25 0.55
CA GLU A 212 -31.25 -31.34 -0.54
C GLU A 212 -31.43 -32.81 -0.99
N ARG A 213 -30.31 -33.52 -1.14
CA ARG A 213 -30.33 -34.94 -1.54
C ARG A 213 -31.08 -35.80 -0.53
N LYS A 214 -30.86 -35.62 0.78
CA LYS A 214 -31.55 -36.37 1.83
C LYS A 214 -33.03 -36.00 1.92
N LEU A 215 -33.37 -34.73 1.76
CA LEU A 215 -34.75 -34.25 1.76
C LEU A 215 -35.58 -34.78 0.56
N LEU A 216 -34.90 -35.14 -0.55
CA LEU A 216 -35.56 -35.73 -1.73
C LEU A 216 -35.83 -37.22 -1.61
N HIS A 217 -34.96 -37.96 -0.91
CA HIS A 217 -34.95 -39.42 -0.90
C HIS A 217 -35.41 -40.04 0.45
N HIS A 218 -36.16 -39.30 1.25
CA HIS A 218 -36.59 -39.79 2.56
C HIS A 218 -37.97 -40.47 2.52
N GLY A 219 -38.20 -41.41 3.42
CA GLY A 219 -39.50 -41.96 3.70
C GLY A 219 -40.30 -41.05 4.65
N PRO A 220 -41.60 -41.31 4.80
CA PRO A 220 -42.50 -40.44 5.57
C PRO A 220 -42.26 -40.40 7.08
N ASP A 221 -41.36 -41.22 7.59
CA ASP A 221 -41.21 -41.47 9.04
C ASP A 221 -40.22 -40.50 9.76
N LYS A 222 -39.47 -39.66 9.05
CA LYS A 222 -38.44 -38.81 9.67
C LYS A 222 -38.77 -37.33 9.53
N SER A 223 -38.57 -36.58 10.62
CA SER A 223 -38.72 -35.11 10.60
C SER A 223 -37.59 -34.47 9.82
N ARG A 224 -37.85 -33.28 9.25
CA ARG A 224 -36.87 -32.46 8.51
C ARG A 224 -35.59 -32.23 9.33
N ILE A 225 -35.73 -31.94 10.63
CA ILE A 225 -34.57 -31.67 11.53
C ILE A 225 -33.70 -32.93 11.66
N GLN A 226 -34.32 -34.11 11.78
CA GLN A 226 -33.59 -35.39 11.84
C GLN A 226 -32.83 -35.67 10.55
N LEU A 227 -33.44 -35.44 9.38
CA LEU A 227 -32.80 -35.63 8.07
C LEU A 227 -31.61 -34.73 7.88
N ILE A 228 -31.74 -33.46 8.22
CA ILE A 228 -30.64 -32.47 8.13
C ILE A 228 -29.52 -32.83 9.12
N GLY A 229 -29.87 -33.27 10.34
CA GLY A 229 -28.88 -33.71 11.32
C GLY A 229 -28.09 -34.95 10.85
N GLU A 230 -28.76 -35.91 10.23
CA GLU A 230 -28.11 -37.12 9.65
C GLU A 230 -27.18 -36.72 8.47
N ALA A 231 -27.70 -35.88 7.57
CA ALA A 231 -26.92 -35.41 6.43
C ALA A 231 -25.67 -34.60 6.86
N ALA A 232 -25.82 -33.75 7.89
CA ALA A 232 -24.68 -33.00 8.45
C ALA A 232 -23.61 -33.95 9.02
N ARG A 233 -24.02 -34.97 9.76
CA ARG A 233 -23.12 -35.98 10.33
C ARG A 233 -22.33 -36.74 9.26
N GLU A 234 -22.93 -36.98 8.12
CA GLU A 234 -22.34 -37.70 6.99
C GLU A 234 -21.17 -36.97 6.37
N VAL A 235 -21.27 -35.63 6.20
CA VAL A 235 -20.29 -34.82 5.48
C VAL A 235 -19.37 -34.02 6.40
N ARG A 236 -19.63 -33.96 7.71
CA ARG A 236 -18.83 -33.12 8.65
C ARG A 236 -17.35 -33.49 8.66
N ARG A 237 -17.01 -34.79 8.62
CA ARG A 237 -15.59 -35.23 8.64
C ARG A 237 -14.83 -34.81 7.38
N PRO A 238 -15.33 -35.13 6.16
CA PRO A 238 -14.65 -34.63 4.94
C PRO A 238 -14.48 -33.13 4.91
N ILE A 239 -15.49 -32.34 5.30
CA ILE A 239 -15.43 -30.88 5.33
C ILE A 239 -14.38 -30.42 6.34
N LEU A 240 -14.42 -30.94 7.58
CA LEU A 240 -13.47 -30.57 8.63
C LEU A 240 -12.02 -30.82 8.18
N PHE A 241 -11.73 -32.04 7.71
CA PHE A 241 -10.37 -32.38 7.29
C PHE A 241 -9.95 -31.60 6.04
N GLY A 242 -10.84 -31.40 5.08
CA GLY A 242 -10.56 -30.63 3.87
C GLY A 242 -10.11 -29.21 4.21
N VAL A 243 -10.91 -28.50 5.02
CA VAL A 243 -10.61 -27.12 5.40
C VAL A 243 -9.34 -27.05 6.26
N LEU A 244 -9.16 -27.98 7.22
CA LEU A 244 -7.96 -28.00 8.06
C LEU A 244 -6.69 -28.23 7.24
N ILE A 245 -6.75 -29.08 6.20
CA ILE A 245 -5.61 -29.30 5.29
C ILE A 245 -5.30 -27.99 4.53
N ILE A 246 -6.32 -27.28 4.04
CA ILE A 246 -6.10 -26.01 3.35
C ILE A 246 -5.44 -25.00 4.31
N ILE A 247 -5.94 -24.87 5.55
CA ILE A 247 -5.34 -23.98 6.57
C ILE A 247 -3.87 -24.38 6.82
N ALA A 248 -3.60 -25.70 6.91
CA ALA A 248 -2.24 -26.20 7.16
C ALA A 248 -1.25 -25.82 6.06
N VAL A 249 -1.71 -25.68 4.80
CA VAL A 249 -0.87 -25.23 3.66
C VAL A 249 -0.37 -23.79 3.88
N TYR A 250 -1.11 -22.97 4.63
CA TYR A 250 -0.71 -21.59 4.92
C TYR A 250 0.26 -21.48 6.10
N LEU A 251 0.43 -22.54 6.94
CA LEU A 251 1.31 -22.50 8.11
C LEU A 251 2.78 -22.17 7.78
N PRO A 252 3.38 -22.75 6.70
CA PRO A 252 4.77 -22.39 6.34
C PRO A 252 4.95 -20.91 6.03
N ILE A 253 3.92 -20.22 5.51
CA ILE A 253 3.99 -18.77 5.23
C ILE A 253 4.19 -17.98 6.52
N LEU A 254 3.67 -18.46 7.64
CA LEU A 254 3.82 -17.79 8.95
C LEU A 254 5.26 -17.84 9.47
N THR A 255 6.12 -18.72 8.92
CA THR A 255 7.53 -18.79 9.33
C THR A 255 8.44 -17.85 8.51
N LEU A 256 7.94 -17.23 7.44
CA LEU A 256 8.71 -16.28 6.64
C LEU A 256 9.17 -15.09 7.50
N GLU A 257 10.36 -14.58 7.26
CA GLU A 257 10.94 -13.43 7.96
C GLU A 257 11.24 -12.29 6.97
N GLY A 258 11.71 -11.17 7.48
CA GLY A 258 12.08 -10.02 6.64
C GLY A 258 10.90 -9.40 5.92
N THR A 259 11.14 -8.93 4.72
CA THR A 259 10.14 -8.25 3.86
C THR A 259 9.01 -9.21 3.48
N GLU A 260 9.37 -10.44 3.10
CA GLU A 260 8.40 -11.48 2.73
C GLU A 260 7.44 -11.78 3.88
N GLY A 261 7.98 -11.90 5.10
CA GLY A 261 7.15 -12.13 6.29
C GLY A 261 6.18 -10.98 6.53
N LYS A 262 6.63 -9.74 6.39
CA LYS A 262 5.77 -8.56 6.56
C LYS A 262 4.63 -8.51 5.54
N MET A 263 4.88 -8.99 4.31
CA MET A 263 3.90 -8.99 3.23
C MET A 263 2.92 -10.16 3.32
N PHE A 264 3.43 -11.39 3.50
CA PHE A 264 2.61 -12.59 3.34
C PHE A 264 1.97 -13.11 4.63
N LYS A 265 2.53 -12.81 5.83
CA LYS A 265 1.90 -13.24 7.10
C LYS A 265 0.49 -12.66 7.30
N PRO A 266 0.25 -11.35 7.08
CA PRO A 266 -1.12 -10.82 7.18
C PRO A 266 -2.08 -11.51 6.22
N MET A 267 -1.65 -11.80 4.99
CA MET A 267 -2.44 -12.53 3.99
C MET A 267 -2.82 -13.94 4.51
N ALA A 268 -1.82 -14.71 4.93
CA ALA A 268 -2.04 -16.08 5.41
C ALA A 268 -2.98 -16.12 6.64
N LEU A 269 -2.81 -15.18 7.56
CA LEU A 269 -3.68 -15.08 8.74
C LEU A 269 -5.11 -14.69 8.36
N THR A 270 -5.28 -13.75 7.43
CA THR A 270 -6.62 -13.31 6.97
C THR A 270 -7.37 -14.47 6.30
N VAL A 271 -6.70 -15.18 5.37
CA VAL A 271 -7.30 -16.35 4.69
C VAL A 271 -7.59 -17.45 5.71
N GLY A 272 -6.65 -17.74 6.61
CA GLY A 272 -6.83 -18.73 7.69
C GLY A 272 -8.04 -18.41 8.57
N MET A 273 -8.22 -17.14 8.95
CA MET A 273 -9.37 -16.70 9.75
C MET A 273 -10.67 -16.80 8.95
N ALA A 274 -10.67 -16.46 7.66
CA ALA A 274 -11.87 -16.60 6.79
C ALA A 274 -12.28 -18.06 6.68
N LEU A 275 -11.31 -18.96 6.45
CA LEU A 275 -11.56 -20.40 6.35
C LEU A 275 -12.03 -21.00 7.69
N LEU A 276 -11.44 -20.57 8.81
CA LEU A 276 -11.88 -21.00 10.14
C LEU A 276 -13.32 -20.53 10.41
N GLY A 277 -13.63 -19.28 10.08
CA GLY A 277 -14.98 -18.73 10.18
C GLY A 277 -15.96 -19.52 9.32
N SER A 278 -15.60 -19.79 8.06
CA SER A 278 -16.40 -20.61 7.15
C SER A 278 -16.66 -22.01 7.72
N LEU A 279 -15.63 -22.65 8.26
CA LEU A 279 -15.75 -23.99 8.85
C LEU A 279 -16.73 -23.98 10.03
N ILE A 280 -16.60 -23.02 10.94
CA ILE A 280 -17.50 -22.86 12.10
C ILE A 280 -18.93 -22.65 11.61
N LEU A 281 -19.15 -21.74 10.67
CA LEU A 281 -20.47 -21.45 10.11
C LEU A 281 -21.07 -22.67 9.39
N THR A 282 -20.27 -23.38 8.62
CA THR A 282 -20.70 -24.57 7.89
C THR A 282 -21.18 -25.67 8.85
N LEU A 283 -20.49 -25.85 9.98
CA LEU A 283 -20.81 -26.90 10.94
C LEU A 283 -21.94 -26.51 11.93
N THR A 284 -22.24 -25.21 12.07
CA THR A 284 -23.21 -24.71 13.05
C THR A 284 -24.35 -23.96 12.40
N PHE A 285 -24.09 -22.83 11.77
CA PHE A 285 -25.08 -21.92 11.20
C PHE A 285 -25.83 -22.56 10.00
N ILE A 286 -25.07 -23.14 9.06
CA ILE A 286 -25.66 -23.72 7.82
C ILE A 286 -26.70 -24.80 8.12
N PRO A 287 -26.46 -25.80 8.99
CA PRO A 287 -27.50 -26.78 9.32
C PRO A 287 -28.74 -26.14 9.94
N VAL A 288 -28.57 -25.17 10.83
CA VAL A 288 -29.67 -24.49 11.51
C VAL A 288 -30.54 -23.72 10.50
N ILE A 289 -29.93 -22.86 9.70
CA ILE A 289 -30.67 -22.03 8.74
C ILE A 289 -31.31 -22.90 7.64
N SER A 290 -30.65 -24.01 7.25
CA SER A 290 -31.20 -24.97 6.31
C SER A 290 -32.44 -25.67 6.87
N SER A 291 -32.44 -25.99 8.17
CA SER A 291 -33.61 -26.63 8.80
C SER A 291 -34.83 -25.71 8.84
N LEU A 292 -34.62 -24.36 8.78
CA LEU A 292 -35.69 -23.37 8.78
C LEU A 292 -36.19 -23.06 7.34
N LEU A 293 -35.28 -22.93 6.39
CA LEU A 293 -35.57 -22.37 5.06
C LEU A 293 -35.74 -23.42 3.95
N LEU A 294 -35.04 -24.57 4.00
CA LEU A 294 -35.19 -25.61 2.97
C LEU A 294 -36.53 -26.28 3.08
N ARG A 295 -37.16 -26.50 1.96
CA ARG A 295 -38.47 -27.20 1.88
C ARG A 295 -38.32 -28.60 1.24
N GLU A 296 -39.14 -29.51 1.66
CA GLU A 296 -39.25 -30.80 1.02
C GLU A 296 -39.77 -30.60 -0.40
N LYS A 297 -39.07 -31.13 -1.39
CA LYS A 297 -39.47 -31.11 -2.79
C LYS A 297 -40.00 -32.49 -3.16
N LYS A 298 -41.17 -32.54 -3.76
CA LYS A 298 -41.79 -33.81 -4.20
C LYS A 298 -41.20 -34.32 -5.52
N SER A 299 -40.48 -33.51 -6.25
CA SER A 299 -39.85 -33.89 -7.51
C SER A 299 -38.62 -33.03 -7.76
N HIS A 300 -37.58 -33.65 -8.22
CA HIS A 300 -36.34 -32.97 -8.61
C HIS A 300 -36.20 -33.02 -10.13
N SER A 301 -36.38 -31.91 -10.79
CA SER A 301 -35.86 -31.78 -12.13
C SER A 301 -34.43 -31.29 -11.98
N GLU A 302 -33.43 -32.11 -12.31
CA GLU A 302 -32.03 -31.70 -12.32
C GLU A 302 -31.89 -30.41 -13.14
N PRO A 303 -31.10 -29.43 -12.65
CA PRO A 303 -30.83 -28.25 -13.44
C PRO A 303 -30.32 -28.61 -14.85
N ARG A 304 -30.85 -27.93 -15.87
CA ARG A 304 -30.48 -28.19 -17.28
C ARG A 304 -28.99 -28.18 -17.49
N LEU A 305 -28.28 -27.31 -16.76
CA LEU A 305 -26.83 -27.23 -16.80
C LEU A 305 -26.16 -28.52 -16.33
N ILE A 306 -26.60 -29.09 -15.20
CA ILE A 306 -26.05 -30.34 -14.65
C ILE A 306 -26.31 -31.49 -15.63
N HIS A 307 -27.51 -31.56 -16.20
CA HIS A 307 -27.84 -32.59 -17.19
C HIS A 307 -26.93 -32.49 -18.43
N PHE A 308 -26.71 -31.28 -18.94
CA PHE A 308 -25.81 -31.03 -20.09
C PHE A 308 -24.37 -31.44 -19.75
N LEU A 309 -23.86 -31.01 -18.60
CA LEU A 309 -22.49 -31.34 -18.16
C LEU A 309 -22.30 -32.83 -17.96
N ARG A 310 -23.27 -33.49 -17.37
CA ARG A 310 -23.26 -34.96 -17.20
C ARG A 310 -23.19 -35.68 -18.55
N LYS A 311 -23.99 -35.23 -19.53
CA LYS A 311 -24.01 -35.81 -20.88
C LYS A 311 -22.63 -35.66 -21.57
N LEU A 312 -21.91 -34.58 -21.29
CA LEU A 312 -20.57 -34.37 -21.82
C LEU A 312 -19.50 -35.17 -21.04
N TYR A 313 -19.61 -35.18 -19.71
CA TYR A 313 -18.63 -35.79 -18.81
C TYR A 313 -18.62 -37.32 -18.87
N THR A 314 -19.78 -37.95 -18.87
CA THR A 314 -19.90 -39.42 -18.77
C THR A 314 -19.14 -40.14 -19.90
N PRO A 315 -19.32 -39.81 -21.21
CA PRO A 315 -18.53 -40.47 -22.26
C PRO A 315 -17.03 -40.16 -22.19
N LEU A 316 -16.67 -38.99 -21.71
CA LEU A 316 -15.25 -38.61 -21.53
C LEU A 316 -14.61 -39.48 -20.45
N LEU A 317 -15.30 -39.62 -19.31
CA LEU A 317 -14.86 -40.49 -18.20
C LEU A 317 -14.73 -41.94 -18.64
N GLU A 318 -15.72 -42.47 -19.36
CA GLU A 318 -15.69 -43.83 -19.88
C GLU A 318 -14.51 -44.10 -20.82
N ARG A 319 -14.21 -43.13 -21.71
CA ARG A 319 -13.02 -43.19 -22.59
C ARG A 319 -11.72 -43.15 -21.79
N ALA A 320 -11.62 -42.25 -20.81
CA ALA A 320 -10.45 -42.13 -19.95
C ALA A 320 -10.19 -43.43 -19.17
N MET A 321 -11.26 -44.04 -18.62
CA MET A 321 -11.15 -45.29 -17.89
C MET A 321 -10.84 -46.47 -18.80
N LYS A 322 -11.39 -46.49 -20.01
CA LYS A 322 -11.11 -47.53 -21.02
C LYS A 322 -9.67 -47.49 -21.50
N HIS A 323 -9.11 -46.27 -21.69
CA HIS A 323 -7.73 -46.06 -22.20
C HIS A 323 -6.86 -45.45 -21.09
N ARG A 324 -6.84 -46.09 -19.93
CA ARG A 324 -6.11 -45.57 -18.72
C ARG A 324 -4.64 -45.31 -18.95
N THR A 325 -3.96 -46.16 -19.76
CA THR A 325 -2.54 -45.96 -20.08
C THR A 325 -2.31 -44.64 -20.86
N ILE A 326 -3.16 -44.41 -21.87
CA ILE A 326 -3.11 -43.16 -22.67
C ILE A 326 -3.38 -41.95 -21.76
N THR A 327 -4.41 -42.06 -20.90
CA THR A 327 -4.75 -40.99 -19.95
C THR A 327 -3.59 -40.64 -19.02
N LEU A 328 -2.93 -41.65 -18.44
CA LEU A 328 -1.78 -41.47 -17.57
C LEU A 328 -0.57 -40.92 -18.35
N SER A 329 -0.32 -41.40 -19.59
CA SER A 329 0.77 -40.91 -20.43
C SER A 329 0.58 -39.43 -20.79
N VAL A 330 -0.66 -39.01 -21.11
CA VAL A 330 -0.97 -37.62 -21.41
C VAL A 330 -0.77 -36.76 -20.16
N ALA A 331 -1.26 -37.22 -19.00
CA ALA A 331 -1.06 -36.49 -17.73
C ALA A 331 0.43 -36.33 -17.41
N LEU A 332 1.22 -37.39 -17.59
CA LEU A 332 2.67 -37.33 -17.37
C LEU A 332 3.37 -36.39 -18.38
N ALA A 333 2.95 -36.46 -19.65
CA ALA A 333 3.51 -35.56 -20.68
C ALA A 333 3.21 -34.08 -20.36
N VAL A 334 1.99 -33.77 -19.92
CA VAL A 334 1.62 -32.40 -19.48
C VAL A 334 2.46 -31.98 -18.29
N LEU A 335 2.63 -32.86 -17.30
CA LEU A 335 3.46 -32.56 -16.11
C LEU A 335 4.90 -32.27 -16.52
N VAL A 336 5.51 -33.12 -17.33
CA VAL A 336 6.92 -32.97 -17.81
C VAL A 336 7.06 -31.67 -18.63
N SER A 337 6.08 -31.37 -19.51
CA SER A 337 6.08 -30.12 -20.29
C SER A 337 6.00 -28.89 -19.39
N SER A 338 5.14 -28.93 -18.36
CA SER A 338 5.00 -27.84 -17.40
C SER A 338 6.29 -27.61 -16.62
N LEU A 339 6.94 -28.68 -16.16
CA LEU A 339 8.24 -28.60 -15.48
C LEU A 339 9.33 -28.03 -16.40
N ALA A 340 9.30 -28.41 -17.69
CA ALA A 340 10.27 -27.91 -18.66
C ALA A 340 10.10 -26.41 -18.98
N LEU A 341 8.93 -25.83 -18.68
CA LEU A 341 8.68 -24.39 -18.87
C LEU A 341 9.23 -23.55 -17.71
N ILE A 342 9.48 -24.13 -16.53
CA ILE A 342 9.95 -23.40 -15.34
C ILE A 342 11.17 -22.51 -15.62
N PRO A 343 12.24 -23.02 -16.31
CA PRO A 343 13.41 -22.18 -16.57
C PRO A 343 13.15 -20.97 -17.48
N PHE A 344 12.04 -20.97 -18.21
CA PHE A 344 11.66 -19.87 -19.12
C PHE A 344 10.78 -18.83 -18.45
N LEU A 345 10.32 -19.09 -17.21
CA LEU A 345 9.51 -18.14 -16.45
C LEU A 345 10.45 -17.09 -15.86
N GLY A 346 10.14 -15.83 -16.06
CA GLY A 346 10.84 -14.73 -15.41
C GLY A 346 10.64 -14.79 -13.90
N THR A 347 11.64 -14.32 -13.16
CA THR A 347 11.57 -14.23 -11.70
C THR A 347 11.44 -12.77 -11.30
N GLU A 348 10.23 -12.37 -10.94
CA GLU A 348 9.97 -11.06 -10.33
C GLU A 348 9.50 -11.31 -8.91
N PHE A 349 10.13 -10.62 -7.97
CA PHE A 349 9.84 -10.82 -6.55
C PHE A 349 8.54 -10.13 -6.14
N ILE A 350 8.34 -8.89 -6.60
CA ILE A 350 7.16 -8.09 -6.29
C ILE A 350 6.53 -7.63 -7.60
N PRO A 351 5.24 -7.89 -7.84
CA PRO A 351 4.59 -7.35 -9.02
C PRO A 351 4.60 -5.82 -8.99
N GLU A 352 4.89 -5.19 -10.10
CA GLU A 352 4.94 -3.74 -10.20
C GLU A 352 3.54 -3.14 -9.98
N LEU A 353 3.42 -2.36 -8.91
CA LEU A 353 2.22 -1.57 -8.65
C LEU A 353 2.23 -0.36 -9.58
N ASP A 354 1.19 -0.18 -10.37
CA ASP A 354 1.07 1.02 -11.20
C ASP A 354 0.54 2.18 -10.37
N GLU A 355 1.46 3.03 -9.92
CA GLU A 355 1.16 4.19 -9.08
C GLU A 355 0.60 5.39 -9.85
N GLY A 356 0.46 5.30 -11.19
CA GLY A 356 0.05 6.43 -12.02
C GLY A 356 1.10 7.54 -12.11
N SER A 357 2.31 7.28 -11.62
CA SER A 357 3.42 8.24 -11.59
C SER A 357 4.73 7.54 -11.92
N ILE A 358 5.72 8.33 -12.31
CA ILE A 358 7.09 7.88 -12.58
C ILE A 358 8.02 8.68 -11.67
N LEU A 359 9.04 8.03 -11.12
CA LEU A 359 10.12 8.69 -10.40
C LEU A 359 11.37 8.64 -11.28
N VAL A 360 11.84 9.79 -11.71
CA VAL A 360 13.09 9.93 -12.47
C VAL A 360 14.15 10.45 -11.52
N GLN A 361 15.28 9.73 -11.42
CA GLN A 361 16.39 10.10 -10.54
C GLN A 361 17.61 10.47 -11.36
N PRO A 362 17.81 11.76 -11.67
CA PRO A 362 19.06 12.23 -12.28
C PRO A 362 20.23 12.09 -11.32
N ILE A 363 21.29 11.47 -11.80
CA ILE A 363 22.56 11.28 -11.07
C ILE A 363 23.64 12.06 -11.82
N ARG A 364 24.10 13.13 -11.21
CA ARG A 364 25.11 14.06 -11.76
C ARG A 364 26.48 13.75 -11.16
N MET A 365 27.52 14.48 -11.60
CA MET A 365 28.86 14.34 -11.04
C MET A 365 28.87 14.75 -9.56
N PRO A 366 29.54 14.00 -8.69
CA PRO A 366 29.58 14.32 -7.25
C PRO A 366 30.14 15.72 -6.90
N SER A 367 30.95 16.29 -7.78
CA SER A 367 31.59 17.62 -7.58
C SER A 367 30.73 18.79 -8.07
N ILE A 368 29.50 18.52 -8.53
CA ILE A 368 28.60 19.56 -9.08
C ILE A 368 28.16 20.53 -7.98
N SER A 369 28.01 21.81 -8.34
CA SER A 369 27.45 22.79 -7.42
C SER A 369 25.94 22.73 -7.37
N LEU A 370 25.32 23.19 -6.28
CA LEU A 370 23.85 23.26 -6.15
C LEU A 370 23.24 24.09 -7.28
N THR A 371 23.86 25.22 -7.64
CA THR A 371 23.40 26.11 -8.72
C THR A 371 23.34 25.39 -10.06
N GLU A 372 24.41 24.68 -10.43
CA GLU A 372 24.41 23.92 -11.70
C GLU A 372 23.44 22.75 -11.68
N SER A 373 23.30 22.08 -10.52
CA SER A 373 22.31 21.02 -10.36
C SER A 373 20.88 21.54 -10.60
N ILE A 374 20.56 22.72 -10.09
CA ILE A 374 19.25 23.36 -10.31
C ILE A 374 19.03 23.67 -11.81
N GLU A 375 20.05 24.19 -12.51
CA GLU A 375 19.92 24.48 -13.94
C GLU A 375 19.76 23.21 -14.79
N MET A 376 20.50 22.15 -14.45
CA MET A 376 20.32 20.85 -15.10
C MET A 376 18.93 20.25 -14.80
N GLU A 377 18.47 20.39 -13.56
CA GLU A 377 17.15 19.94 -13.13
C GLU A 377 16.04 20.60 -13.97
N LYS A 378 16.13 21.91 -14.20
CA LYS A 378 15.18 22.64 -15.05
C LYS A 378 15.13 22.05 -16.46
N LYS A 379 16.30 21.78 -17.05
CA LYS A 379 16.39 21.20 -18.41
C LYS A 379 15.73 19.82 -18.47
N VAL A 380 16.02 18.95 -17.50
CA VAL A 380 15.43 17.61 -17.41
C VAL A 380 13.89 17.71 -17.31
N GLN A 381 13.39 18.58 -16.43
CA GLN A 381 11.95 18.76 -16.26
C GLN A 381 11.30 19.34 -17.51
N GLN A 382 11.96 20.25 -18.22
CA GLN A 382 11.45 20.81 -19.48
C GLN A 382 11.30 19.74 -20.56
N ILE A 383 12.24 18.78 -20.64
CA ILE A 383 12.13 17.64 -21.55
C ILE A 383 10.93 16.75 -21.15
N LEU A 384 10.82 16.42 -19.86
CA LEU A 384 9.72 15.58 -19.37
C LEU A 384 8.35 16.21 -19.62
N MET A 385 8.25 17.54 -19.50
CA MET A 385 7.01 18.28 -19.75
C MET A 385 6.60 18.33 -21.24
N GLN A 386 7.47 17.93 -22.18
CA GLN A 386 7.12 17.86 -23.61
C GLN A 386 6.22 16.65 -23.91
N PHE A 387 6.21 15.64 -23.06
CA PHE A 387 5.37 14.46 -23.26
C PHE A 387 3.91 14.78 -22.93
N PRO A 388 2.97 14.54 -23.85
CA PRO A 388 1.56 14.88 -23.62
C PRO A 388 0.91 14.10 -22.47
N GLU A 389 1.49 12.97 -22.09
CA GLU A 389 1.06 12.13 -20.97
C GLU A 389 1.38 12.76 -19.61
N VAL A 390 2.35 13.67 -19.57
CA VAL A 390 2.80 14.28 -18.32
C VAL A 390 1.84 15.40 -17.94
N GLU A 391 1.33 15.32 -16.71
CA GLU A 391 0.45 16.34 -16.14
C GLU A 391 1.24 17.35 -15.32
N PHE A 392 2.17 16.86 -14.49
CA PHE A 392 2.88 17.69 -13.54
C PHE A 392 4.27 17.10 -13.26
N VAL A 393 5.27 17.97 -13.07
CA VAL A 393 6.63 17.56 -12.75
C VAL A 393 7.16 18.43 -11.61
N VAL A 394 7.68 17.77 -10.56
CA VAL A 394 8.39 18.44 -9.48
C VAL A 394 9.60 17.61 -9.07
N GLY A 395 10.75 18.24 -8.95
CA GLY A 395 11.97 17.56 -8.53
C GLY A 395 12.52 18.18 -7.27
N ARG A 396 12.84 17.33 -6.31
CA ARG A 396 13.61 17.73 -5.13
C ARG A 396 15.04 17.25 -5.32
N LEU A 397 16.00 18.12 -5.09
CA LEU A 397 17.42 17.82 -5.22
C LEU A 397 18.16 18.15 -3.93
N GLY A 398 19.14 17.33 -3.59
CA GLY A 398 19.92 17.50 -2.39
C GLY A 398 19.15 17.17 -1.11
N ARG A 399 19.68 17.64 0.01
CA ARG A 399 19.20 17.29 1.35
C ARG A 399 18.14 18.29 1.84
N PRO A 400 17.02 17.84 2.41
CA PRO A 400 16.07 18.75 3.06
C PRO A 400 16.63 19.32 4.37
N ASP A 401 16.02 20.39 4.88
CA ASP A 401 16.43 21.04 6.14
C ASP A 401 16.41 20.06 7.32
N ILE A 402 15.39 19.20 7.38
CA ILE A 402 15.38 18.09 8.33
C ILE A 402 15.99 16.87 7.62
N ALA A 403 17.09 16.35 8.16
CA ALA A 403 17.90 15.31 7.52
C ALA A 403 17.23 13.94 7.51
N THR A 404 16.07 13.85 6.84
CA THR A 404 15.32 12.58 6.66
C THR A 404 15.86 11.77 5.48
N ASP A 405 16.61 12.40 4.59
CA ASP A 405 17.11 11.78 3.36
C ASP A 405 18.49 12.37 3.04
N PRO A 406 19.57 11.59 3.19
CA PRO A 406 20.95 12.10 3.04
C PRO A 406 21.40 12.17 1.57
N MET A 407 20.60 12.80 0.70
CA MET A 407 20.98 13.00 -0.70
C MET A 407 22.01 14.12 -0.86
N GLY A 408 23.03 13.87 -1.69
CA GLY A 408 23.96 14.90 -2.12
C GLY A 408 23.33 15.82 -3.17
N VAL A 409 23.89 17.01 -3.36
CA VAL A 409 23.39 17.99 -4.36
C VAL A 409 23.49 17.48 -5.81
N ASN A 410 24.19 16.38 -6.03
CA ASN A 410 24.31 15.71 -7.32
C ASN A 410 23.15 14.78 -7.63
N LEU A 411 22.28 14.51 -6.65
CA LEU A 411 21.14 13.59 -6.77
C LEU A 411 19.83 14.37 -6.69
N SER A 412 18.84 13.91 -7.44
CA SER A 412 17.48 14.43 -7.30
C SER A 412 16.43 13.35 -7.55
N ASP A 413 15.25 13.56 -7.00
CA ASP A 413 14.04 12.75 -7.20
C ASP A 413 13.01 13.62 -7.91
N ILE A 414 12.75 13.33 -9.17
CA ILE A 414 11.74 14.03 -9.98
C ILE A 414 10.47 13.17 -10.01
N TYR A 415 9.41 13.67 -9.39
CA TYR A 415 8.07 13.09 -9.41
C TYR A 415 7.37 13.56 -10.68
N VAL A 416 7.01 12.62 -11.54
CA VAL A 416 6.30 12.85 -12.79
C VAL A 416 4.90 12.26 -12.65
N THR A 417 3.90 13.12 -12.49
CA THR A 417 2.49 12.71 -12.44
C THR A 417 1.99 12.56 -13.88
N LEU A 418 1.35 11.43 -14.16
CA LEU A 418 0.84 11.11 -15.48
C LEU A 418 -0.68 11.29 -15.54
N LYS A 419 -1.16 11.70 -16.69
CA LYS A 419 -2.59 11.76 -17.00
C LYS A 419 -3.18 10.34 -17.07
N PRO A 420 -4.50 10.19 -16.93
CA PRO A 420 -5.15 8.88 -17.13
C PRO A 420 -4.80 8.23 -18.47
N LYS A 421 -4.69 6.91 -18.49
CA LYS A 421 -4.22 6.12 -19.65
C LYS A 421 -5.03 6.38 -20.94
N ASP A 422 -6.30 6.70 -20.82
CA ASP A 422 -7.17 7.00 -21.96
C ASP A 422 -6.77 8.28 -22.72
N GLN A 423 -5.92 9.13 -22.12
CA GLN A 423 -5.42 10.37 -22.71
C GLN A 423 -3.99 10.21 -23.28
N TRP A 424 -3.41 9.02 -23.17
CA TRP A 424 -2.05 8.78 -23.66
C TRP A 424 -2.00 8.71 -25.17
N ARG A 425 -0.91 9.20 -25.77
CA ARG A 425 -0.70 9.29 -27.23
C ARG A 425 0.65 8.76 -27.69
N THR A 426 1.68 8.84 -26.83
CA THR A 426 3.06 8.48 -27.18
C THR A 426 3.25 6.96 -27.12
N SER A 427 2.63 6.30 -26.13
CA SER A 427 2.73 4.85 -25.94
C SER A 427 1.49 4.33 -25.21
N ASP A 428 1.09 3.11 -25.53
CA ASP A 428 -0.02 2.41 -24.84
C ASP A 428 0.41 1.81 -23.50
N THR A 429 1.72 1.72 -23.26
CA THR A 429 2.28 1.13 -22.05
C THR A 429 3.21 2.11 -21.33
N LYS A 430 3.31 1.95 -20.01
CA LYS A 430 4.18 2.78 -19.17
C LYS A 430 5.66 2.53 -19.51
N GLU A 431 6.01 1.27 -19.75
CA GLU A 431 7.36 0.84 -20.13
C GLU A 431 7.79 1.52 -21.44
N GLY A 432 6.92 1.49 -22.46
CA GLY A 432 7.17 2.15 -23.73
C GLY A 432 7.26 3.68 -23.61
N LEU A 433 6.51 4.28 -22.68
CA LEU A 433 6.62 5.71 -22.39
C LEU A 433 7.96 6.02 -21.73
N VAL A 434 8.36 5.21 -20.74
CA VAL A 434 9.65 5.37 -20.05
C VAL A 434 10.82 5.23 -21.03
N GLU A 435 10.77 4.25 -21.96
CA GLU A 435 11.82 4.09 -22.99
C GLU A 435 12.00 5.37 -23.82
N LYS A 436 10.90 5.97 -24.24
CA LYS A 436 10.94 7.23 -25.02
C LYS A 436 11.44 8.40 -24.19
N MET A 437 11.05 8.47 -22.91
CA MET A 437 11.58 9.49 -21.98
C MET A 437 13.09 9.34 -21.81
N VAL A 438 13.58 8.12 -21.61
CA VAL A 438 15.03 7.83 -21.52
C VAL A 438 15.76 8.29 -22.78
N GLU A 439 15.21 8.02 -23.96
CA GLU A 439 15.82 8.41 -25.24
C GLU A 439 16.00 9.94 -25.32
N GLU A 440 14.97 10.69 -24.98
CA GLU A 440 15.04 12.16 -24.96
C GLU A 440 15.99 12.70 -23.89
N LEU A 441 15.99 12.08 -22.72
CA LEU A 441 16.83 12.48 -21.59
C LEU A 441 18.34 12.25 -21.88
N LYS A 442 18.70 11.34 -22.77
CA LYS A 442 20.10 11.16 -23.20
C LYS A 442 20.72 12.40 -23.82
N HIS A 443 19.90 13.35 -24.28
CA HIS A 443 20.37 14.60 -24.85
C HIS A 443 20.88 15.59 -23.80
N VAL A 444 20.69 15.32 -22.49
CA VAL A 444 21.25 16.14 -21.41
C VAL A 444 22.61 15.56 -21.02
N PRO A 445 23.71 16.25 -21.35
CA PRO A 445 25.04 15.70 -21.07
C PRO A 445 25.36 15.74 -19.58
N GLY A 446 26.16 14.77 -19.12
CA GLY A 446 26.67 14.73 -17.74
C GLY A 446 25.67 14.23 -16.69
N VAL A 447 24.58 13.60 -17.11
CA VAL A 447 23.55 13.04 -16.22
C VAL A 447 23.30 11.58 -16.57
N ASN A 448 23.28 10.72 -15.58
CA ASN A 448 22.74 9.36 -15.67
C ASN A 448 21.37 9.35 -15.03
N TYR A 449 20.53 8.41 -15.42
CA TYR A 449 19.14 8.33 -14.94
C TYR A 449 18.83 6.95 -14.40
N ASN A 450 18.22 6.91 -13.21
CA ASN A 450 17.51 5.74 -12.72
C ASN A 450 16.01 6.08 -12.79
N ILE A 451 15.20 5.22 -13.39
CA ILE A 451 13.75 5.48 -13.52
C ILE A 451 12.99 4.34 -12.85
N THR A 452 12.09 4.69 -11.98
CA THR A 452 11.34 3.76 -11.14
C THR A 452 9.96 4.36 -10.80
N GLN A 453 9.36 3.92 -9.75
CA GLN A 453 8.13 4.48 -9.19
C GLN A 453 8.37 4.90 -7.73
N PRO A 454 7.63 5.89 -7.21
CA PRO A 454 7.92 6.44 -5.87
C PRO A 454 7.93 5.43 -4.73
N ILE A 455 7.02 4.45 -4.72
CA ILE A 455 6.99 3.42 -3.67
C ILE A 455 8.04 2.34 -3.93
N ALA A 456 8.21 1.94 -5.19
CA ALA A 456 9.19 0.91 -5.57
C ALA A 456 10.61 1.27 -5.13
N MET A 457 10.94 2.56 -5.07
CA MET A 457 12.21 3.04 -4.56
C MET A 457 12.40 2.82 -3.05
N ARG A 458 11.28 2.70 -2.31
CA ARG A 458 11.31 2.61 -0.83
C ARG A 458 11.16 1.18 -0.30
N VAL A 459 10.95 0.20 -1.18
CA VAL A 459 10.81 -1.22 -0.85
C VAL A 459 12.14 -1.95 -1.08
#